data_7ef246a95df07ff569b63d6ae93b1dd0
#
_entry.id   7ef246a95df07ff569b63d6ae93b1dd0
#
_cell.length_a   1.000
_cell.length_b   1.000
_cell.length_c   1.000
_cell.angle_alpha   90.00
_cell.angle_beta   90.00
_cell.angle_gamma   90.00
#
_symmetry.space_group_name_H-M   'P 1'
#
loop_
_entity.id
_entity.type
_entity.pdbx_description
1 polymer ?
#
loop_
_entity_poly.entity_id
_entity_poly.type
_entity_poly.pdbx_seq_one_letter_code
_entity_poly.pdbx_strand_id
1 'polypeptide(L)'
;MRLSDYFPESSISVIHSAKDWQEAIDFSMASLLDKNYISENYIQAIKDSTINNSPYYILAPGVAMPHARPECGALKTGMSLTLLKQGVYFPGNDEPIKLLIGLSAADANSHIGAIQALSELLCEEEILEQLLTASSEKQLADIISRG
;
A
#
# COMPACT_ATOMS: atom_id res chain seq x y z
N MET A 1 -15.70 10.39 3.05
CA MET A 1 -15.24 9.13 3.72
C MET A 1 -13.99 9.40 4.51
N ARG A 2 -13.90 8.79 5.67
CA ARG A 2 -12.67 8.82 6.46
C ARG A 2 -11.66 7.84 5.86
N LEU A 3 -10.38 8.11 6.09
CA LEU A 3 -9.32 7.22 5.59
C LEU A 3 -9.53 5.77 6.03
N SER A 4 -9.90 5.55 7.31
CA SER A 4 -10.12 4.20 7.84
C SER A 4 -11.23 3.43 7.10
N ASP A 5 -12.15 4.11 6.46
CA ASP A 5 -13.24 3.46 5.71
C ASP A 5 -12.75 2.74 4.46
N TYR A 6 -11.56 3.08 3.98
CA TYR A 6 -10.97 2.40 2.82
C TYR A 6 -10.29 1.08 3.16
N PHE A 7 -10.10 0.78 4.45
CA PHE A 7 -9.36 -0.41 4.88
C PHE A 7 -10.32 -1.53 5.28
N PRO A 8 -10.47 -2.56 4.45
CA PRO A 8 -11.29 -3.71 4.83
C PRO A 8 -10.66 -4.48 5.98
N GLU A 9 -11.42 -5.37 6.57
CA GLU A 9 -10.95 -6.22 7.65
C GLU A 9 -9.71 -7.00 7.23
N SER A 10 -8.73 -7.12 8.12
CA SER A 10 -7.47 -7.83 7.88
C SER A 10 -6.56 -7.20 6.83
N SER A 11 -6.78 -5.92 6.50
CA SER A 11 -5.95 -5.23 5.51
C SER A 11 -4.70 -4.56 6.09
N ILE A 12 -4.55 -4.56 7.42
CA ILE A 12 -3.40 -3.97 8.09
C ILE A 12 -2.55 -5.09 8.67
N SER A 13 -1.26 -5.12 8.32
CA SER A 13 -0.37 -6.19 8.77
C SER A 13 1.04 -5.67 9.06
N VAL A 14 1.71 -6.37 9.99
CA VAL A 14 3.13 -6.16 10.29
C VAL A 14 3.83 -7.47 9.99
N ILE A 15 4.83 -7.42 9.12
CA ILE A 15 5.56 -8.59 8.64
C ILE A 15 7.04 -8.35 8.90
N HIS A 16 7.76 -9.37 9.33
CA HIS A 16 9.17 -9.23 9.65
C HIS A 16 9.99 -8.83 8.44
N SER A 17 9.87 -9.58 7.34
CA SER A 17 10.64 -9.32 6.12
C SER A 17 9.98 -9.96 4.91
N ALA A 18 10.40 -9.51 3.73
CA ALA A 18 10.08 -10.14 2.45
C ALA A 18 11.39 -10.51 1.77
N LYS A 19 11.40 -11.59 0.99
CA LYS A 19 12.62 -12.04 0.32
C LYS A 19 13.05 -11.10 -0.81
N ASP A 20 12.08 -10.42 -1.44
CA ASP A 20 12.31 -9.46 -2.50
C ASP A 20 11.10 -8.54 -2.65
N TRP A 21 11.20 -7.58 -3.57
CA TRP A 21 10.11 -6.62 -3.79
C TRP A 21 8.84 -7.28 -4.32
N GLN A 22 8.97 -8.38 -5.06
CA GLN A 22 7.83 -9.09 -5.62
C GLN A 22 7.01 -9.72 -4.50
N GLU A 23 7.65 -10.35 -3.54
CA GLU A 23 6.97 -10.90 -2.37
C GLU A 23 6.36 -9.78 -1.52
N ALA A 24 7.02 -8.63 -1.41
CA ALA A 24 6.47 -7.49 -0.70
C ALA A 24 5.16 -7.02 -1.34
N ILE A 25 5.10 -6.97 -2.68
CA ILE A 25 3.85 -6.66 -3.40
C ILE A 25 2.77 -7.70 -3.08
N ASP A 26 3.13 -8.98 -3.11
CA ASP A 26 2.18 -10.05 -2.78
C ASP A 26 1.61 -9.87 -1.37
N PHE A 27 2.46 -9.59 -0.39
CA PHE A 27 2.00 -9.36 0.99
C PHE A 27 1.08 -8.15 1.07
N SER A 28 1.42 -7.06 0.41
CA SER A 28 0.61 -5.84 0.47
C SER A 28 -0.76 -6.01 -0.18
N MET A 29 -0.88 -6.89 -1.15
CA MET A 29 -2.12 -7.10 -1.89
C MET A 29 -2.93 -8.30 -1.43
N ALA A 30 -2.39 -9.12 -0.52
CA ALA A 30 -3.01 -10.38 -0.12
C ALA A 30 -4.44 -10.22 0.41
N SER A 31 -4.66 -9.24 1.29
CA SER A 31 -5.99 -9.03 1.86
C SER A 31 -6.99 -8.52 0.82
N LEU A 32 -6.54 -7.65 -0.08
CA LEU A 32 -7.39 -7.12 -1.14
C LEU A 32 -7.79 -8.22 -2.12
N LEU A 33 -6.85 -9.12 -2.43
CA LEU A 33 -7.13 -10.27 -3.28
C LEU A 33 -8.12 -11.23 -2.60
N ASP A 34 -7.87 -11.54 -1.34
CA ASP A 34 -8.70 -12.46 -0.57
C ASP A 34 -10.15 -11.96 -0.43
N LYS A 35 -10.32 -10.66 -0.29
CA LYS A 35 -11.65 -10.03 -0.14
C LYS A 35 -12.29 -9.64 -1.47
N ASN A 36 -11.69 -10.02 -2.59
CA ASN A 36 -12.20 -9.73 -3.94
C ASN A 36 -12.27 -8.23 -4.28
N TYR A 37 -11.35 -7.45 -3.75
CA TYR A 37 -11.18 -6.06 -4.15
C TYR A 37 -10.39 -5.96 -5.45
N ILE A 38 -9.51 -6.95 -5.69
CA ILE A 38 -8.69 -7.03 -6.90
C ILE A 38 -8.67 -8.46 -7.42
N SER A 39 -8.30 -8.62 -8.69
CA SER A 39 -8.00 -9.92 -9.28
C SER A 39 -6.49 -10.18 -9.24
N GLU A 40 -6.08 -11.42 -9.48
CA GLU A 40 -4.66 -11.78 -9.57
C GLU A 40 -3.95 -10.99 -10.67
N ASN A 41 -4.65 -10.68 -11.75
CA ASN A 41 -4.10 -9.90 -12.85
C ASN A 41 -3.67 -8.51 -12.41
N TYR A 42 -4.35 -7.93 -11.43
CA TYR A 42 -4.00 -6.62 -10.88
C TYR A 42 -2.60 -6.66 -10.25
N ILE A 43 -2.32 -7.69 -9.47
CA ILE A 43 -1.00 -7.87 -8.83
C ILE A 43 0.08 -8.04 -9.90
N GLN A 44 -0.18 -8.87 -10.91
CA GLN A 44 0.77 -9.08 -11.98
C GLN A 44 1.04 -7.80 -12.77
N ALA A 45 0.01 -6.98 -12.99
CA ALA A 45 0.16 -5.69 -13.66
C ALA A 45 1.09 -4.75 -12.89
N ILE A 46 1.00 -4.73 -11.56
CA ILE A 46 1.90 -3.93 -10.72
C ILE A 46 3.34 -4.40 -10.89
N LYS A 47 3.57 -5.71 -10.85
CA LYS A 47 4.91 -6.29 -11.01
C LYS A 47 5.49 -5.99 -12.38
N ASP A 48 4.70 -6.17 -13.43
CA ASP A 48 5.13 -5.91 -14.81
C ASP A 48 5.49 -4.44 -15.02
N SER A 49 4.69 -3.52 -14.50
CA SER A 49 4.97 -2.09 -14.58
C SER A 49 6.24 -1.72 -13.85
N THR A 50 6.49 -2.34 -12.72
CA THR A 50 7.70 -2.10 -11.93
C THR A 50 8.96 -2.51 -12.71
N ILE A 51 8.91 -3.64 -13.40
CA ILE A 51 10.02 -4.13 -14.22
C ILE A 51 10.22 -3.26 -15.45
N ASN A 52 9.12 -2.93 -16.16
CA ASN A 52 9.18 -2.28 -17.47
C ASN A 52 9.42 -0.77 -17.38
N ASN A 53 8.89 -0.12 -16.34
CA ASN A 53 8.89 1.34 -16.27
C ASN A 53 9.64 1.90 -15.06
N SER A 54 9.61 1.23 -13.96
CA SER A 54 10.16 1.61 -12.66
C SER A 54 9.03 1.72 -11.63
N PRO A 55 9.35 1.70 -10.32
CA PRO A 55 8.33 1.81 -9.29
C PRO A 55 7.86 3.26 -9.12
N TYR A 56 6.99 3.70 -10.03
CA TYR A 56 6.41 5.04 -10.06
C TYR A 56 5.60 5.39 -8.80
N TYR A 57 5.26 4.39 -8.00
CA TYR A 57 4.40 4.52 -6.83
C TYR A 57 5.15 4.74 -5.51
N ILE A 58 6.44 4.99 -5.56
CA ILE A 58 7.20 5.33 -4.35
C ILE A 58 6.90 6.78 -4.00
N LEU A 59 6.32 7.00 -2.82
CA LEU A 59 5.84 8.32 -2.39
C LEU A 59 6.88 9.13 -1.64
N ALA A 60 7.71 8.44 -0.84
CA ALA A 60 8.66 9.08 0.05
C ALA A 60 9.71 8.04 0.45
N PRO A 61 10.82 8.44 1.08
CA PRO A 61 11.79 7.46 1.57
C PRO A 61 11.13 6.42 2.47
N GLY A 62 11.24 5.16 2.08
CA GLY A 62 10.68 4.05 2.85
C GLY A 62 9.21 3.74 2.60
N VAL A 63 8.50 4.51 1.76
CA VAL A 63 7.05 4.36 1.56
C VAL A 63 6.69 4.18 0.09
N ALA A 64 5.94 3.14 -0.20
CA ALA A 64 5.40 2.87 -1.52
C ALA A 64 3.88 2.68 -1.45
N MET A 65 3.20 3.08 -2.53
CA MET A 65 1.76 2.86 -2.67
C MET A 65 1.49 2.08 -3.96
N PRO A 66 1.71 0.75 -3.94
CA PRO A 66 1.53 -0.07 -5.14
C PRO A 66 0.09 0.02 -5.64
N HIS A 67 -0.05 0.25 -6.94
CA HIS A 67 -1.36 0.27 -7.60
C HIS A 67 -1.18 0.12 -9.10
N ALA A 68 -2.27 -0.21 -9.78
CA ALA A 68 -2.34 -0.29 -11.23
C ALA A 68 -3.62 0.40 -11.69
N ARG A 69 -3.84 0.43 -13.00
CA ARG A 69 -5.06 1.02 -13.55
C ARG A 69 -6.27 0.15 -13.21
N PRO A 70 -7.48 0.75 -13.05
CA PRO A 70 -8.68 -0.02 -12.71
C PRO A 70 -8.95 -1.18 -13.69
N GLU A 71 -8.74 -0.97 -14.99
CA GLU A 71 -8.97 -2.01 -16.00
C GLU A 71 -8.04 -3.21 -15.87
N CYS A 72 -6.98 -3.10 -15.08
CA CYS A 72 -6.07 -4.23 -14.82
C CYS A 72 -6.61 -5.21 -13.80
N GLY A 73 -7.77 -4.93 -13.20
CA GLY A 73 -8.40 -5.87 -12.30
C GLY A 73 -8.85 -5.29 -10.95
N ALA A 74 -9.08 -3.98 -10.87
CA ALA A 74 -9.65 -3.39 -9.67
C ALA A 74 -11.17 -3.61 -9.68
N LEU A 75 -11.67 -4.32 -8.68
CA LEU A 75 -13.09 -4.67 -8.57
C LEU A 75 -13.84 -3.79 -7.59
N LYS A 76 -13.17 -3.37 -6.52
CA LYS A 76 -13.70 -2.48 -5.49
C LYS A 76 -12.62 -1.52 -5.05
N THR A 77 -13.04 -0.38 -4.51
CA THR A 77 -12.10 0.60 -3.96
C THR A 77 -11.74 0.25 -2.52
N GLY A 78 -10.45 0.16 -2.24
CA GLY A 78 -9.96 -0.15 -0.91
C GLY A 78 -8.46 0.01 -0.82
N MET A 79 -7.96 -0.03 0.41
CA MET A 79 -6.54 0.07 0.71
C MET A 79 -6.10 -1.02 1.67
N SER A 80 -4.80 -1.29 1.64
CA SER A 80 -4.13 -2.14 2.62
C SER A 80 -2.91 -1.42 3.15
N LEU A 81 -2.45 -1.84 4.32
CA LEU A 81 -1.26 -1.28 4.95
C LEU A 81 -0.39 -2.43 5.42
N THR A 82 0.83 -2.50 4.91
CA THR A 82 1.79 -3.56 5.27
C THR A 82 3.08 -2.91 5.70
N LEU A 83 3.48 -3.15 6.94
CA LEU A 83 4.77 -2.71 7.44
C LEU A 83 5.74 -3.89 7.46
N LEU A 84 6.86 -3.73 6.78
CA LEU A 84 7.96 -4.68 6.82
C LEU A 84 8.98 -4.16 7.82
N LYS A 85 9.23 -4.91 8.87
CA LYS A 85 10.21 -4.50 9.90
C LYS A 85 11.62 -4.37 9.31
N GLN A 86 11.96 -5.28 8.40
CA GLN A 86 13.16 -5.16 7.58
C GLN A 86 12.73 -4.72 6.20
N GLY A 87 13.24 -3.59 5.74
CA GLY A 87 12.87 -3.06 4.44
C GLY A 87 13.36 -3.92 3.28
N VAL A 88 12.80 -3.68 2.11
CA VAL A 88 13.15 -4.39 0.88
C VAL A 88 13.43 -3.37 -0.22
N TYR A 89 14.42 -3.68 -1.06
CA TYR A 89 14.78 -2.77 -2.16
C TYR A 89 13.93 -3.04 -3.40
N PHE A 90 13.47 -1.95 -4.01
CA PHE A 90 12.76 -2.00 -5.28
C PHE A 90 13.72 -1.58 -6.41
N PRO A 91 13.47 -2.04 -7.64
CA PRO A 91 14.34 -1.70 -8.78
C PRO A 91 14.54 -0.19 -8.94
N GLY A 92 15.79 0.23 -9.05
CA GLY A 92 16.12 1.64 -9.28
C GLY A 92 15.96 2.56 -8.08
N ASN A 93 15.71 2.01 -6.91
CA ASN A 93 15.54 2.81 -5.69
C ASN A 93 16.60 2.42 -4.66
N ASP A 94 17.35 3.39 -4.17
CA ASP A 94 18.50 3.14 -3.28
C ASP A 94 18.09 2.97 -1.82
N GLU A 95 16.89 3.36 -1.44
CA GLU A 95 16.42 3.23 -0.06
C GLU A 95 15.45 2.06 0.08
N PRO A 96 15.58 1.28 1.18
CA PRO A 96 14.65 0.17 1.39
C PRO A 96 13.24 0.67 1.67
N ILE A 97 12.26 -0.02 1.14
CA ILE A 97 10.85 0.26 1.38
C ILE A 97 10.39 -0.57 2.58
N LYS A 98 9.81 0.09 3.57
CA LYS A 98 9.31 -0.54 4.78
C LYS A 98 7.79 -0.51 4.87
N LEU A 99 7.16 0.53 4.33
CA LEU A 99 5.71 0.70 4.39
C LEU A 99 5.13 0.61 2.99
N LEU A 100 4.21 -0.35 2.80
CA LEU A 100 3.49 -0.50 1.54
C LEU A 100 2.02 -0.23 1.79
N ILE A 101 1.48 0.72 1.04
CA ILE A 101 0.05 1.06 1.09
C ILE A 101 -0.55 0.59 -0.22
N GLY A 102 -1.18 -0.58 -0.18
CA GLY A 102 -1.84 -1.12 -1.36
C GLY A 102 -3.09 -0.31 -1.68
N LEU A 103 -3.29 0.01 -2.94
CA LEU A 103 -4.46 0.78 -3.37
C LEU A 103 -5.15 0.07 -4.53
N SER A 104 -6.46 -0.08 -4.38
CA SER A 104 -7.35 -0.49 -5.46
C SER A 104 -8.43 0.57 -5.59
N ALA A 105 -8.68 1.04 -6.79
CA ALA A 105 -9.75 2.01 -7.04
C ALA A 105 -10.56 1.55 -8.25
N ALA A 106 -11.87 1.38 -8.04
CA ALA A 106 -12.75 0.88 -9.09
C ALA A 106 -12.99 1.91 -10.20
N ASP A 107 -12.81 3.19 -9.89
CA ASP A 107 -12.97 4.27 -10.86
C ASP A 107 -12.07 5.46 -10.50
N ALA A 108 -12.02 6.45 -11.40
CA ALA A 108 -11.15 7.61 -11.24
C ALA A 108 -11.51 8.48 -10.02
N ASN A 109 -12.79 8.63 -9.74
CA ASN A 109 -13.23 9.46 -8.61
C ASN A 109 -12.84 8.81 -7.28
N SER A 110 -13.03 7.50 -7.16
CA SER A 110 -12.61 6.75 -5.97
C SER A 110 -11.10 6.81 -5.78
N HIS A 111 -10.35 6.74 -6.87
CA HIS A 111 -8.89 6.83 -6.85
C HIS A 111 -8.44 8.18 -6.28
N ILE A 112 -9.01 9.26 -6.79
CA ILE A 112 -8.67 10.61 -6.35
C ILE A 112 -9.01 10.80 -4.87
N GLY A 113 -10.20 10.36 -4.46
CA GLY A 113 -10.66 10.48 -3.07
C GLY A 113 -9.76 9.73 -2.10
N ALA A 114 -9.36 8.52 -2.47
CA ALA A 114 -8.48 7.70 -1.64
C ALA A 114 -7.09 8.34 -1.48
N ILE A 115 -6.50 8.79 -2.58
CA ILE A 115 -5.19 9.44 -2.55
C ILE A 115 -5.26 10.74 -1.73
N GLN A 116 -6.32 11.51 -1.86
CA GLN A 116 -6.50 12.76 -1.14
C GLN A 116 -6.55 12.51 0.37
N ALA A 117 -7.34 11.54 0.81
CA ALA A 117 -7.43 11.18 2.22
C ALA A 117 -6.09 10.72 2.78
N LEU A 118 -5.35 9.92 2.00
CA LEU A 118 -4.04 9.44 2.40
C LEU A 118 -3.02 10.59 2.46
N SER A 119 -3.04 11.46 1.48
CA SER A 119 -2.09 12.59 1.43
C SER A 119 -2.25 13.54 2.61
N GLU A 120 -3.48 13.78 3.04
CA GLU A 120 -3.76 14.62 4.21
C GLU A 120 -3.11 14.05 5.46
N LEU A 121 -3.13 12.73 5.62
CA LEU A 121 -2.49 12.08 6.75
C LEU A 121 -0.96 12.09 6.64
N LEU A 122 -0.44 11.74 5.48
CA LEU A 122 1.00 11.56 5.28
C LEU A 122 1.78 12.87 5.16
N CYS A 123 1.11 14.01 4.99
CA CYS A 123 1.83 15.28 4.92
C CYS A 123 2.41 15.70 6.28
N GLU A 124 2.01 15.05 7.35
CA GLU A 124 2.58 15.26 8.67
C GLU A 124 3.75 14.31 8.87
N GLU A 125 4.98 14.83 8.94
CA GLU A 125 6.19 14.02 9.11
C GLU A 125 6.13 13.11 10.34
N GLU A 126 5.57 13.62 11.42
CA GLU A 126 5.44 12.87 12.66
C GLU A 126 4.57 11.62 12.48
N ILE A 127 3.49 11.74 11.73
CA ILE A 127 2.60 10.61 11.46
C ILE A 127 3.32 9.57 10.61
N LEU A 128 4.03 10.01 9.58
CA LEU A 128 4.78 9.09 8.74
C LEU A 128 5.83 8.32 9.54
N GLU A 129 6.55 9.00 10.43
CA GLU A 129 7.54 8.36 11.27
C GLU A 129 6.89 7.36 12.23
N GLN A 130 5.75 7.69 12.79
CA GLN A 130 5.01 6.77 13.66
C GLN A 130 4.59 5.50 12.91
N LEU A 131 4.15 5.64 11.66
CA LEU A 131 3.80 4.49 10.82
C LEU A 131 5.03 3.61 10.56
N LEU A 132 6.16 4.23 10.22
CA LEU A 132 7.38 3.48 9.90
C LEU A 132 7.99 2.78 11.10
N THR A 133 7.73 3.25 12.31
CA THR A 133 8.30 2.69 13.54
C THR A 133 7.30 1.91 14.38
N ALA A 134 6.08 1.71 13.90
CA ALA A 134 5.06 0.96 14.62
C ALA A 134 5.51 -0.48 14.83
N SER A 135 5.12 -1.07 15.95
CA SER A 135 5.49 -2.44 16.29
C SER A 135 4.35 -3.44 16.20
N SER A 136 3.12 -2.96 15.99
CA SER A 136 1.95 -3.84 15.95
C SER A 136 0.90 -3.34 14.96
N GLU A 137 0.03 -4.26 14.55
CA GLU A 137 -1.11 -3.93 13.70
C GLU A 137 -2.05 -2.94 14.39
N LYS A 138 -2.22 -3.08 15.69
CA LYS A 138 -3.07 -2.17 16.46
C LYS A 138 -2.56 -0.74 16.41
N GLN A 139 -1.25 -0.54 16.54
CA GLN A 139 -0.66 0.80 16.45
C GLN A 139 -0.90 1.42 15.07
N LEU A 140 -0.72 0.64 14.01
CA LEU A 140 -0.99 1.10 12.66
C LEU A 140 -2.46 1.49 12.49
N ALA A 141 -3.37 0.63 12.97
CA ALA A 141 -4.80 0.88 12.86
C ALA A 141 -5.20 2.14 13.63
N ASP A 142 -4.64 2.35 14.82
CA ASP A 142 -4.92 3.53 15.63
C ASP A 142 -4.49 4.82 14.91
N ILE A 143 -3.33 4.79 14.25
CA ILE A 143 -2.84 5.94 13.48
C ILE A 143 -3.76 6.23 12.30
N ILE A 144 -4.14 5.20 11.54
CA ILE A 144 -5.03 5.34 10.39
C ILE A 144 -6.40 5.88 10.80
N SER A 145 -6.88 5.54 12.00
CA SER A 145 -8.19 5.99 12.48
C SER A 145 -8.23 7.49 12.78
N ARG A 146 -7.08 8.16 12.85
CA ARG A 146 -7.01 9.61 13.07
C ARG A 146 -7.29 10.41 11.80
N GLY A 147 -7.20 9.76 10.64
CA GLY A 147 -7.39 10.40 9.35
C GLY A 147 -8.82 10.59 8.89
#